data_b2a633310612fb6a8922eb4daae687c4
#
_entry.id   b2a633310612fb6a8922eb4daae687c4
#
_cell.length_a   1.000
_cell.length_b   1.000
_cell.length_c   1.000
_cell.angle_alpha   90.00
_cell.angle_beta   90.00
_cell.angle_gamma   90.00
#
_symmetry.space_group_name_H-M   'P 1'
#
loop_
_entity.id
_entity.type
_entity.pdbx_description
1 polymer ?
#
loop_
_entity_poly.entity_id
_entity_poly.type
_entity_poly.pdbx_seq_one_letter_code
_entity_poly.pdbx_strand_id
1 'polypeptide(L)'
;MQNKDREIMPLVEEAPKPGTWTSLPAGGIIFVKHPSDAEMADLYALTQVEISPSVAPMEVVLAVYKHNPDSFLGIYTADDESRKNAKFVGYYSFLHLNKEGFDLLEKGSLDVRHPDTKYIVPAGERPAAIYVWAIVARKVNRFVMPLIAKALGAQNYGGVPLYATAGTMGGMGAMKGVGFEGANEKDAGLGQLFRLDSPPPSAIRAA
;
A
#
# COMPACT_ATOMS: atom_id res chain seq x y z
N MET A 1 14.65 34.81 34.82
CA MET A 1 13.80 34.04 33.86
C MET A 1 14.69 33.03 33.19
N GLN A 2 14.63 31.78 33.64
CA GLN A 2 15.47 30.70 33.12
C GLN A 2 14.71 30.01 31.96
N ASN A 3 15.31 30.08 30.78
CA ASN A 3 14.86 29.36 29.60
C ASN A 3 15.25 27.87 29.79
N LYS A 4 14.26 27.00 30.03
CA LYS A 4 14.48 25.54 30.06
C LYS A 4 14.59 25.08 28.63
N ASP A 5 15.79 24.75 28.21
CA ASP A 5 16.06 23.99 26.99
C ASP A 5 15.24 22.69 27.07
N ARG A 6 14.23 22.58 26.19
CA ARG A 6 13.57 21.32 25.93
C ARG A 6 14.53 20.46 25.12
N GLU A 7 15.17 19.54 25.78
CA GLU A 7 15.90 18.44 25.19
C GLU A 7 14.91 17.66 24.32
N ILE A 8 15.07 17.81 23.01
CA ILE A 8 14.32 16.99 22.02
C ILE A 8 14.94 15.60 22.12
N MET A 9 14.28 14.72 22.83
CA MET A 9 14.64 13.30 22.83
C MET A 9 14.62 12.82 21.38
N PRO A 10 15.71 12.18 20.89
CA PRO A 10 15.69 11.56 19.58
C PRO A 10 14.58 10.50 19.56
N LEU A 11 13.73 10.55 18.52
CA LEU A 11 12.78 9.48 18.25
C LEU A 11 13.55 8.17 18.17
N VAL A 12 13.41 7.33 19.17
CA VAL A 12 13.91 5.96 19.13
C VAL A 12 13.08 5.27 18.05
N GLU A 13 13.70 5.05 16.90
CA GLU A 13 13.10 4.30 15.81
C GLU A 13 12.81 2.89 16.34
N GLU A 14 11.54 2.59 16.62
CA GLU A 14 11.14 1.27 17.12
C GLU A 14 11.64 0.21 16.15
N ALA A 15 12.32 -0.80 16.71
CA ALA A 15 12.75 -1.96 15.92
C ALA A 15 11.51 -2.57 15.23
N PRO A 16 11.59 -2.82 13.91
CA PRO A 16 10.42 -3.27 13.14
C PRO A 16 9.87 -4.57 13.67
N LYS A 17 8.55 -4.64 13.71
CA LYS A 17 7.83 -5.87 14.08
C LYS A 17 8.27 -7.03 13.17
N PRO A 18 8.47 -8.24 13.71
CA PRO A 18 8.82 -9.42 12.92
C PRO A 18 7.85 -9.58 11.75
N GLY A 19 8.42 -9.73 10.53
CA GLY A 19 7.64 -9.97 9.31
C GLY A 19 7.38 -8.75 8.42
N THR A 20 8.00 -7.61 8.70
CA THR A 20 8.01 -6.45 7.81
C THR A 20 9.20 -6.44 6.85
N TRP A 21 10.00 -7.48 6.83
CA TRP A 21 11.17 -7.60 5.96
C TRP A 21 11.40 -9.04 5.48
N THR A 22 12.20 -9.20 4.41
CA THR A 22 12.70 -10.48 3.91
C THR A 22 14.11 -10.32 3.35
N SER A 23 14.90 -11.40 3.36
CA SER A 23 16.26 -11.41 2.81
C SER A 23 16.25 -11.41 1.28
N LEU A 24 17.25 -10.77 0.68
CA LEU A 24 17.48 -10.78 -0.77
C LEU A 24 18.52 -11.85 -1.13
N PRO A 25 18.38 -12.56 -2.28
CA PRO A 25 19.34 -13.59 -2.71
C PRO A 25 20.77 -13.08 -2.92
N ALA A 26 20.92 -11.81 -3.28
CA ALA A 26 22.23 -11.16 -3.48
C ALA A 26 22.84 -10.59 -2.17
N GLY A 27 22.24 -10.91 -1.02
CA GLY A 27 22.57 -10.28 0.26
C GLY A 27 21.71 -9.04 0.53
N GLY A 28 21.65 -8.63 1.81
CA GLY A 28 20.81 -7.53 2.26
C GLY A 28 19.35 -7.93 2.51
N ILE A 29 18.55 -6.94 2.81
CA ILE A 29 17.13 -7.09 3.14
C ILE A 29 16.25 -6.14 2.33
N ILE A 30 14.99 -6.51 2.15
CA ILE A 30 13.92 -5.64 1.71
C ILE A 30 12.88 -5.54 2.83
N PHE A 31 12.38 -4.34 3.08
CA PHE A 31 11.42 -4.08 4.15
C PHE A 31 10.47 -2.96 3.77
N VAL A 32 9.41 -2.79 4.56
CA VAL A 32 8.40 -1.75 4.38
C VAL A 32 8.28 -0.91 5.65
N LYS A 33 8.10 0.39 5.48
CA LYS A 33 7.78 1.34 6.55
C LYS A 33 6.92 2.49 6.02
N HIS A 34 6.29 3.24 6.90
CA HIS A 34 5.65 4.50 6.51
C HIS A 34 6.71 5.48 6.00
N PRO A 35 6.49 6.12 4.84
CA PRO A 35 7.40 7.13 4.34
C PRO A 35 7.34 8.39 5.21
N SER A 36 8.46 9.11 5.33
CA SER A 36 8.48 10.46 5.87
C SER A 36 7.84 11.46 4.89
N ASP A 37 7.52 12.66 5.35
CA ASP A 37 6.98 13.72 4.48
C ASP A 37 7.91 14.05 3.31
N ALA A 38 9.22 14.01 3.51
CA ALA A 38 10.21 14.21 2.44
C ALA A 38 10.17 13.07 1.41
N GLU A 39 10.06 11.82 1.89
CA GLU A 39 9.97 10.64 1.02
C GLU A 39 8.65 10.57 0.25
N MET A 40 7.58 11.23 0.73
CA MET A 40 6.32 11.34 -0.02
C MET A 40 6.47 12.12 -1.34
N ALA A 41 7.35 13.11 -1.40
CA ALA A 41 7.66 13.82 -2.65
C ALA A 41 8.37 12.91 -3.65
N ASP A 42 9.34 12.11 -3.19
CA ASP A 42 10.06 11.13 -4.03
C ASP A 42 9.11 10.03 -4.54
N LEU A 43 8.21 9.55 -3.67
CA LEU A 43 7.15 8.60 -3.99
C LEU A 43 6.26 9.14 -5.11
N TYR A 44 5.82 10.39 -4.98
CA TYR A 44 4.97 11.03 -5.97
C TYR A 44 5.68 11.19 -7.33
N ALA A 45 6.93 11.66 -7.33
CA ALA A 45 7.73 11.77 -8.55
C ALA A 45 7.92 10.40 -9.23
N LEU A 46 8.17 9.34 -8.44
CA LEU A 46 8.28 7.98 -8.95
C LEU A 46 6.96 7.50 -9.59
N THR A 47 5.82 7.83 -9.00
CA THR A 47 4.50 7.49 -9.54
C THR A 47 4.25 8.09 -10.92
N GLN A 48 4.58 9.37 -11.08
CA GLN A 48 4.41 10.06 -12.36
C GLN A 48 5.25 9.43 -13.48
N VAL A 49 6.44 8.93 -13.17
CA VAL A 49 7.33 8.27 -14.13
C VAL A 49 6.87 6.85 -14.45
N GLU A 50 6.46 6.07 -13.44
CA GLU A 50 6.24 4.62 -13.59
C GLU A 50 4.81 4.26 -13.99
N ILE A 51 3.82 5.05 -13.58
CA ILE A 51 2.42 4.74 -13.82
C ILE A 51 1.86 5.68 -14.90
N SER A 52 1.77 6.97 -14.60
CA SER A 52 1.21 7.97 -15.51
C SER A 52 1.45 9.38 -14.96
N PRO A 53 1.65 10.40 -15.82
CA PRO A 53 1.54 11.80 -15.40
C PRO A 53 0.15 12.20 -14.86
N SER A 54 -0.89 11.44 -15.21
CA SER A 54 -2.29 11.68 -14.79
C SER A 54 -2.67 10.94 -13.52
N VAL A 55 -1.76 10.81 -12.55
CA VAL A 55 -2.06 10.29 -11.21
C VAL A 55 -2.80 11.34 -10.37
N ALA A 56 -3.31 10.92 -9.21
CA ALA A 56 -3.94 11.84 -8.25
C ALA A 56 -3.01 13.02 -7.93
N PRO A 57 -3.52 14.25 -7.79
CA PRO A 57 -2.71 15.41 -7.41
C PRO A 57 -2.00 15.19 -6.06
N MET A 58 -0.82 15.81 -5.89
CA MET A 58 -0.02 15.64 -4.66
C MET A 58 -0.77 16.04 -3.39
N GLU A 59 -1.58 17.09 -3.44
CA GLU A 59 -2.42 17.52 -2.33
C GLU A 59 -3.44 16.46 -1.90
N VAL A 60 -4.01 15.72 -2.86
CA VAL A 60 -4.92 14.59 -2.60
C VAL A 60 -4.16 13.43 -1.95
N VAL A 61 -2.98 13.09 -2.49
CA VAL A 61 -2.11 12.05 -1.94
C VAL A 61 -1.75 12.35 -0.47
N LEU A 62 -1.35 13.60 -0.19
CA LEU A 62 -1.02 14.03 1.17
C LEU A 62 -2.24 14.05 2.09
N ALA A 63 -3.42 14.45 1.59
CA ALA A 63 -4.66 14.42 2.38
C ALA A 63 -5.02 13.00 2.80
N VAL A 64 -4.93 12.03 1.87
CA VAL A 64 -5.15 10.61 2.17
C VAL A 64 -4.12 10.10 3.17
N TYR A 65 -2.84 10.40 2.97
CA TYR A 65 -1.76 9.98 3.88
C TYR A 65 -1.93 10.52 5.30
N LYS A 66 -2.25 11.81 5.44
CA LYS A 66 -2.50 12.43 6.75
C LYS A 66 -3.73 11.87 7.45
N HIS A 67 -4.77 11.51 6.68
CA HIS A 67 -5.99 10.91 7.22
C HIS A 67 -5.77 9.47 7.68
N ASN A 68 -5.06 8.69 6.88
CA ASN A 68 -4.71 7.30 7.19
C ASN A 68 -3.29 6.97 6.68
N PRO A 69 -2.25 7.03 7.54
CA PRO A 69 -0.88 6.71 7.16
C PRO A 69 -0.70 5.28 6.63
N ASP A 70 -1.55 4.31 7.05
CA ASP A 70 -1.51 2.94 6.54
C ASP A 70 -1.88 2.85 5.05
N SER A 71 -2.39 3.95 4.47
CA SER A 71 -2.64 4.06 3.04
C SER A 71 -1.36 4.09 2.18
N PHE A 72 -0.20 4.31 2.77
CA PHE A 72 1.07 4.35 2.04
C PHE A 72 2.17 3.64 2.81
N LEU A 73 2.82 2.68 2.16
CA LEU A 73 3.99 2.00 2.69
C LEU A 73 5.12 2.04 1.66
N GLY A 74 6.22 2.69 2.04
CA GLY A 74 7.44 2.73 1.25
C GLY A 74 8.15 1.38 1.30
N ILE A 75 8.78 1.01 0.19
CA ILE A 75 9.58 -0.19 0.02
C ILE A 75 11.04 0.23 0.01
N TYR A 76 11.84 -0.40 0.86
CA TYR A 76 13.24 -0.07 1.04
C TYR A 76 14.11 -1.32 0.93
N THR A 77 15.33 -1.14 0.44
CA THR A 77 16.40 -2.15 0.54
C THR A 77 17.49 -1.63 1.47
N ALA A 78 18.15 -2.52 2.19
CA ALA A 78 19.32 -2.20 3.00
C ALA A 78 20.34 -3.35 2.94
N ASP A 79 21.58 -3.04 3.27
CA ASP A 79 22.67 -4.03 3.24
C ASP A 79 22.50 -5.08 4.35
N ASP A 80 21.91 -4.68 5.48
CA ASP A 80 21.66 -5.52 6.64
C ASP A 80 20.45 -5.06 7.47
N GLU A 81 20.19 -5.76 8.57
CA GLU A 81 19.08 -5.47 9.48
C GLU A 81 19.22 -4.15 10.25
N SER A 82 20.42 -3.53 10.29
CA SER A 82 20.64 -2.23 10.91
C SER A 82 19.98 -1.08 10.14
N ARG A 83 19.70 -1.28 8.84
CA ARG A 83 19.03 -0.35 7.92
C ARG A 83 19.68 1.02 7.75
N LYS A 84 20.94 1.17 8.18
CA LYS A 84 21.66 2.46 8.12
C LYS A 84 21.81 3.00 6.70
N ASN A 85 21.88 2.10 5.70
CA ASN A 85 22.01 2.44 4.28
C ASN A 85 20.72 2.16 3.51
N ALA A 86 19.56 2.35 4.15
CA ALA A 86 18.27 2.11 3.51
C ALA A 86 18.08 2.98 2.27
N LYS A 87 17.67 2.35 1.16
CA LYS A 87 17.38 3.00 -0.12
C LYS A 87 15.91 2.79 -0.46
N PHE A 88 15.19 3.86 -0.75
CA PHE A 88 13.84 3.80 -1.26
C PHE A 88 13.84 3.21 -2.68
N VAL A 89 13.04 2.18 -2.93
CA VAL A 89 13.00 1.46 -4.21
C VAL A 89 11.59 1.34 -4.78
N GLY A 90 10.58 1.78 -4.04
CA GLY A 90 9.19 1.73 -4.47
C GLY A 90 8.22 1.91 -3.31
N TYR A 91 6.94 1.74 -3.61
CA TYR A 91 5.89 1.84 -2.60
C TYR A 91 4.66 1.04 -3.02
N TYR A 92 3.76 0.85 -2.10
CA TYR A 92 2.37 0.49 -2.38
C TYR A 92 1.43 1.42 -1.62
N SER A 93 0.28 1.67 -2.24
CA SER A 93 -0.75 2.51 -1.65
C SER A 93 -2.13 1.89 -1.77
N PHE A 94 -2.97 2.18 -0.78
CA PHE A 94 -4.30 1.62 -0.62
C PHE A 94 -5.28 2.70 -0.16
N LEU A 95 -6.53 2.60 -0.62
CA LEU A 95 -7.62 3.33 -0.04
C LEU A 95 -8.40 2.37 0.87
N HIS A 96 -8.38 2.62 2.17
CA HIS A 96 -9.12 1.86 3.18
C HIS A 96 -10.54 2.41 3.26
N LEU A 97 -11.44 1.87 2.43
CA LEU A 97 -12.78 2.42 2.25
C LEU A 97 -13.70 2.09 3.41
N ASN A 98 -14.47 3.09 3.88
CA ASN A 98 -15.62 2.85 4.72
C ASN A 98 -16.78 2.26 3.90
N LYS A 99 -17.94 2.00 4.53
CA LYS A 99 -19.09 1.39 3.85
C LYS A 99 -19.61 2.24 2.70
N GLU A 100 -19.65 3.57 2.85
CA GLU A 100 -20.13 4.48 1.81
C GLU A 100 -19.16 4.50 0.61
N GLY A 101 -17.84 4.61 0.87
CA GLY A 101 -16.83 4.56 -0.17
C GLY A 101 -16.81 3.22 -0.91
N PHE A 102 -17.03 2.12 -0.19
CA PHE A 102 -17.18 0.79 -0.79
C PHE A 102 -18.40 0.72 -1.72
N ASP A 103 -19.56 1.21 -1.28
CA ASP A 103 -20.78 1.21 -2.11
C ASP A 103 -20.63 2.06 -3.37
N LEU A 104 -19.88 3.16 -3.30
CA LEU A 104 -19.56 3.99 -4.47
C LEU A 104 -18.58 3.27 -5.42
N LEU A 105 -17.60 2.53 -4.88
CA LEU A 105 -16.66 1.74 -5.69
C LEU A 105 -17.40 0.67 -6.49
N GLU A 106 -18.29 -0.10 -5.86
CA GLU A 106 -19.06 -1.16 -6.54
C GLU A 106 -19.99 -0.61 -7.61
N LYS A 107 -20.52 0.60 -7.41
CA LYS A 107 -21.35 1.31 -8.41
C LYS A 107 -20.53 1.97 -9.51
N GLY A 108 -19.19 1.93 -9.45
CA GLY A 108 -18.31 2.63 -10.39
C GLY A 108 -18.40 4.17 -10.28
N SER A 109 -18.83 4.68 -9.13
CA SER A 109 -19.06 6.11 -8.89
C SER A 109 -17.98 6.74 -7.97
N LEU A 110 -17.08 5.95 -7.40
CA LEU A 110 -15.96 6.45 -6.62
C LEU A 110 -14.91 7.05 -7.54
N ASP A 111 -14.61 8.34 -7.39
CA ASP A 111 -13.46 8.96 -8.06
C ASP A 111 -12.17 8.56 -7.33
N VAL A 112 -11.51 7.52 -7.83
CA VAL A 112 -10.24 7.05 -7.26
C VAL A 112 -9.05 7.95 -7.57
N ARG A 113 -9.19 8.97 -8.44
CA ARG A 113 -8.15 9.98 -8.67
C ARG A 113 -8.22 11.14 -7.68
N HIS A 114 -9.43 11.47 -7.24
CA HIS A 114 -9.68 12.51 -6.24
C HIS A 114 -10.54 11.96 -5.10
N PRO A 115 -10.06 10.91 -4.38
CA PRO A 115 -10.84 10.33 -3.31
C PRO A 115 -11.05 11.36 -2.20
N ASP A 116 -12.30 11.58 -1.81
CA ASP A 116 -12.62 12.36 -0.63
C ASP A 116 -12.34 11.52 0.62
N THR A 117 -11.58 12.08 1.56
CA THR A 117 -11.18 11.39 2.81
C THR A 117 -12.37 10.95 3.67
N LYS A 118 -13.55 11.54 3.48
CA LYS A 118 -14.80 11.08 4.16
C LYS A 118 -15.18 9.65 3.79
N TYR A 119 -14.71 9.11 2.66
CA TYR A 119 -14.93 7.73 2.21
C TYR A 119 -13.85 6.75 2.68
N ILE A 120 -12.82 7.26 3.38
CA ILE A 120 -11.68 6.50 3.87
C ILE A 120 -11.77 6.41 5.38
N VAL A 121 -11.55 5.22 5.96
CA VAL A 121 -11.48 5.10 7.43
C VAL A 121 -10.17 5.69 7.95
N PRO A 122 -10.17 6.32 9.12
CA PRO A 122 -8.94 6.75 9.77
C PRO A 122 -8.06 5.56 10.17
N ALA A 123 -6.80 5.82 10.49
CA ALA A 123 -5.85 4.80 10.92
C ALA A 123 -6.39 4.01 12.13
N GLY A 124 -6.21 2.69 12.09
CA GLY A 124 -6.64 1.79 13.15
C GLY A 124 -8.11 1.35 13.07
N GLU A 125 -8.92 1.95 12.21
CA GLU A 125 -10.29 1.50 11.97
C GLU A 125 -10.34 0.42 10.88
N ARG A 126 -11.29 -0.53 11.03
CA ARG A 126 -11.46 -1.61 10.06
C ARG A 126 -12.21 -1.12 8.83
N PRO A 127 -11.64 -1.24 7.62
CA PRO A 127 -12.33 -0.85 6.39
C PRO A 127 -13.40 -1.88 5.98
N ALA A 128 -14.38 -1.43 5.19
CA ALA A 128 -15.36 -2.29 4.53
C ALA A 128 -14.78 -2.96 3.27
N ALA A 129 -13.85 -2.27 2.60
CA ALA A 129 -13.08 -2.77 1.46
C ALA A 129 -11.74 -2.04 1.37
N ILE A 130 -10.77 -2.64 0.69
CA ILE A 130 -9.47 -2.01 0.39
C ILE A 130 -9.35 -1.91 -1.13
N TYR A 131 -9.14 -0.70 -1.64
CA TYR A 131 -8.79 -0.50 -3.04
C TYR A 131 -7.27 -0.33 -3.19
N VAL A 132 -6.64 -1.18 -3.97
CA VAL A 132 -5.21 -1.08 -4.32
C VAL A 132 -5.05 0.13 -5.24
N TRP A 133 -4.53 1.23 -4.72
CA TRP A 133 -4.43 2.48 -5.43
C TRP A 133 -3.23 2.53 -6.36
N ALA A 134 -2.06 2.12 -5.87
CA ALA A 134 -0.87 1.93 -6.69
C ALA A 134 0.09 0.92 -6.06
N ILE A 135 0.84 0.21 -6.90
CA ILE A 135 2.00 -0.60 -6.52
C ILE A 135 3.13 -0.27 -7.48
N VAL A 136 4.20 0.30 -6.97
CA VAL A 136 5.42 0.58 -7.71
C VAL A 136 6.58 -0.08 -6.99
N ALA A 137 7.19 -1.10 -7.61
CA ALA A 137 8.25 -1.88 -6.98
C ALA A 137 9.30 -2.28 -8.03
N ARG A 138 10.13 -1.31 -8.45
CA ARG A 138 11.15 -1.52 -9.50
C ARG A 138 12.06 -2.70 -9.15
N LYS A 139 12.14 -3.69 -10.07
CA LYS A 139 13.06 -4.84 -10.00
C LYS A 139 12.92 -5.75 -8.76
N VAL A 140 12.02 -5.42 -7.83
CA VAL A 140 11.87 -6.16 -6.55
C VAL A 140 10.50 -6.78 -6.34
N ASN A 141 9.60 -6.72 -7.34
CA ASN A 141 8.21 -7.19 -7.25
C ASN A 141 8.07 -8.58 -6.60
N ARG A 142 8.87 -9.57 -7.03
CA ARG A 142 8.79 -10.95 -6.51
C ARG A 142 9.08 -11.06 -5.00
N PHE A 143 9.85 -10.12 -4.44
CA PHE A 143 10.19 -10.10 -3.02
C PHE A 143 9.21 -9.26 -2.21
N VAL A 144 8.60 -8.27 -2.86
CA VAL A 144 7.66 -7.33 -2.24
C VAL A 144 6.26 -7.94 -2.13
N MET A 145 5.81 -8.73 -3.11
CA MET A 145 4.48 -9.34 -3.09
C MET A 145 4.17 -10.12 -1.80
N PRO A 146 5.08 -10.93 -1.25
CA PRO A 146 4.84 -11.58 0.04
C PRO A 146 4.68 -10.57 1.21
N LEU A 147 5.41 -9.44 1.20
CA LEU A 147 5.28 -8.40 2.21
C LEU A 147 3.93 -7.68 2.10
N ILE A 148 3.49 -7.37 0.87
CA ILE A 148 2.16 -6.81 0.61
C ILE A 148 1.07 -7.79 1.05
N ALA A 149 1.17 -9.06 0.65
CA ALA A 149 0.22 -10.10 1.03
C ALA A 149 0.14 -10.25 2.56
N LYS A 150 1.26 -10.09 3.27
CA LYS A 150 1.30 -10.09 4.73
C LYS A 150 0.67 -8.83 5.33
N ALA A 151 0.97 -7.65 4.79
CA ALA A 151 0.38 -6.39 5.24
C ALA A 151 -1.15 -6.38 5.05
N LEU A 152 -1.64 -6.91 3.93
CA LEU A 152 -3.07 -7.03 3.62
C LEU A 152 -3.68 -8.35 4.11
N GLY A 153 -2.87 -9.21 4.71
CA GLY A 153 -3.26 -10.58 5.06
C GLY A 153 -4.33 -10.64 6.14
N ALA A 154 -4.80 -11.86 6.32
CA ALA A 154 -5.93 -12.20 7.19
C ALA A 154 -5.76 -11.75 8.66
N GLN A 155 -4.54 -11.59 9.14
CA GLN A 155 -4.28 -11.09 10.51
C GLN A 155 -4.72 -9.64 10.68
N ASN A 156 -4.56 -8.81 9.63
CA ASN A 156 -4.89 -7.40 9.66
C ASN A 156 -6.30 -7.14 9.09
N TYR A 157 -6.61 -7.76 7.95
CA TYR A 157 -7.81 -7.45 7.17
C TYR A 157 -8.60 -8.69 6.74
N GLY A 158 -8.51 -9.82 7.46
CA GLY A 158 -9.22 -11.05 7.13
C GLY A 158 -10.71 -10.84 6.89
N GLY A 159 -11.22 -11.29 5.75
CA GLY A 159 -12.60 -11.09 5.33
C GLY A 159 -12.92 -9.72 4.73
N VAL A 160 -11.93 -8.80 4.62
CA VAL A 160 -12.08 -7.53 3.89
C VAL A 160 -11.76 -7.78 2.42
N PRO A 161 -12.65 -7.51 1.46
CA PRO A 161 -12.38 -7.68 0.04
C PRO A 161 -11.38 -6.64 -0.45
N LEU A 162 -10.48 -7.09 -1.35
CA LEU A 162 -9.52 -6.23 -2.03
C LEU A 162 -10.04 -5.93 -3.44
N TYR A 163 -9.90 -4.70 -3.85
CA TYR A 163 -10.26 -4.24 -5.20
C TYR A 163 -9.05 -3.59 -5.87
N ALA A 164 -8.97 -3.69 -7.18
CA ALA A 164 -7.93 -3.05 -7.97
C ALA A 164 -8.38 -2.80 -9.40
N THR A 165 -7.74 -1.85 -10.08
CA THR A 165 -7.90 -1.63 -11.51
C THR A 165 -6.54 -1.77 -12.18
N ALA A 166 -6.43 -2.66 -13.16
CA ALA A 166 -5.18 -2.86 -13.89
C ALA A 166 -4.98 -1.77 -14.94
N GLY A 167 -3.94 -0.95 -14.78
CA GLY A 167 -3.53 0.04 -15.78
C GLY A 167 -2.64 -0.53 -16.90
N THR A 168 -2.09 -1.74 -16.75
CA THR A 168 -1.18 -2.37 -17.69
C THR A 168 -1.44 -3.87 -17.82
N MET A 169 -1.06 -4.48 -18.95
CA MET A 169 -1.16 -5.93 -19.15
C MET A 169 -0.35 -6.72 -18.12
N GLY A 170 0.85 -6.23 -17.77
CA GLY A 170 1.68 -6.84 -16.73
C GLY A 170 1.01 -6.79 -15.35
N GLY A 171 0.42 -5.64 -14.99
CA GLY A 171 -0.36 -5.49 -13.75
C GLY A 171 -1.56 -6.43 -13.72
N MET A 172 -2.31 -6.53 -14.81
CA MET A 172 -3.44 -7.46 -14.93
C MET A 172 -3.01 -8.93 -14.76
N GLY A 173 -1.90 -9.32 -15.41
CA GLY A 173 -1.35 -10.68 -15.26
C GLY A 173 -0.93 -10.96 -13.82
N ALA A 174 -0.29 -10.01 -13.15
CA ALA A 174 0.09 -10.15 -11.76
C ALA A 174 -1.14 -10.28 -10.83
N MET A 175 -2.19 -9.48 -11.05
CA MET A 175 -3.43 -9.54 -10.28
C MET A 175 -4.12 -10.91 -10.45
N LYS A 176 -4.29 -11.36 -11.70
CA LYS A 176 -4.86 -12.69 -11.99
C LYS A 176 -4.03 -13.82 -11.38
N GLY A 177 -2.69 -13.68 -11.41
CA GLY A 177 -1.76 -14.66 -10.83
C GLY A 177 -1.88 -14.82 -9.30
N VAL A 178 -2.39 -13.80 -8.59
CA VAL A 178 -2.65 -13.88 -7.14
C VAL A 178 -4.13 -14.09 -6.80
N GLY A 179 -4.98 -14.33 -7.80
CA GLY A 179 -6.36 -14.74 -7.61
C GLY A 179 -7.41 -13.63 -7.72
N PHE A 180 -7.06 -12.45 -8.23
CA PHE A 180 -8.07 -11.43 -8.54
C PHE A 180 -8.93 -11.89 -9.73
N GLU A 181 -10.23 -11.72 -9.61
CA GLU A 181 -11.22 -11.97 -10.64
C GLU A 181 -11.94 -10.66 -11.01
N GLY A 182 -12.59 -10.63 -12.17
CA GLY A 182 -13.41 -9.47 -12.54
C GLY A 182 -14.53 -9.24 -11.54
N ALA A 183 -14.66 -8.02 -11.03
CA ALA A 183 -15.65 -7.69 -10.00
C ALA A 183 -17.09 -7.72 -10.54
N ASN A 184 -17.27 -7.25 -11.79
CA ASN A 184 -18.59 -7.16 -12.44
C ASN A 184 -18.72 -8.09 -13.66
N GLU A 185 -17.61 -8.50 -14.25
CA GLU A 185 -17.55 -9.32 -15.45
C GLU A 185 -16.46 -10.40 -15.31
N LYS A 186 -16.79 -11.63 -15.68
CA LYS A 186 -15.87 -12.77 -15.56
C LYS A 186 -14.56 -12.57 -16.34
N ASP A 187 -14.62 -11.90 -17.49
CA ASP A 187 -13.48 -11.64 -18.37
C ASP A 187 -13.03 -10.17 -18.33
N ALA A 188 -12.92 -9.60 -17.11
CA ALA A 188 -12.48 -8.24 -16.93
C ALA A 188 -11.12 -7.95 -17.61
N GLY A 189 -11.04 -6.81 -18.31
CA GLY A 189 -9.89 -6.32 -19.05
C GLY A 189 -9.21 -5.11 -18.40
N LEU A 190 -8.33 -4.45 -19.16
CA LEU A 190 -7.67 -3.23 -18.71
C LEU A 190 -8.69 -2.13 -18.40
N GLY A 191 -8.45 -1.40 -17.30
CA GLY A 191 -9.32 -0.33 -16.84
C GLY A 191 -10.58 -0.80 -16.10
N GLN A 192 -10.85 -2.10 -16.08
CA GLN A 192 -11.98 -2.65 -15.34
C GLN A 192 -11.62 -3.00 -13.89
N LEU A 193 -12.63 -3.09 -13.04
CA LEU A 193 -12.48 -3.39 -11.63
C LEU A 193 -12.31 -4.90 -11.42
N PHE A 194 -11.30 -5.26 -10.67
CA PHE A 194 -11.03 -6.62 -10.19
C PHE A 194 -11.26 -6.69 -8.69
N ARG A 195 -11.61 -7.89 -8.22
CA ARG A 195 -11.85 -8.20 -6.81
C ARG A 195 -11.07 -9.44 -6.41
N LEU A 196 -10.54 -9.43 -5.19
CA LEU A 196 -10.01 -10.59 -4.50
C LEU A 196 -10.67 -10.68 -3.14
N ASP A 197 -11.39 -11.77 -2.90
CA ASP A 197 -11.93 -12.06 -1.57
C ASP A 197 -10.78 -12.53 -0.68
N SER A 198 -10.49 -11.73 0.35
CA SER A 198 -9.47 -12.08 1.32
C SER A 198 -9.90 -13.35 2.06
N PRO A 199 -9.09 -14.42 2.09
CA PRO A 199 -9.44 -15.61 2.83
C PRO A 199 -9.64 -15.28 4.31
N PRO A 200 -10.56 -15.98 5.00
CA PRO A 200 -10.74 -15.81 6.44
C PRO A 200 -9.43 -16.12 7.19
N PRO A 201 -9.20 -15.54 8.38
CA PRO A 201 -7.95 -15.70 9.15
C PRO A 201 -7.48 -17.15 9.35
N SER A 202 -8.40 -18.10 9.34
CA SER A 202 -8.13 -19.53 9.56
C SER A 202 -7.56 -20.27 8.33
N ALA A 203 -7.56 -19.69 7.15
CA ALA A 203 -7.17 -20.37 5.90
C ALA A 203 -5.65 -20.30 5.59
N ILE A 204 -4.90 -19.45 6.26
CA ILE A 204 -3.43 -19.37 6.09
C ILE A 204 -2.77 -20.36 7.07
N ARG A 205 -2.91 -21.65 6.79
CA ARG A 205 -1.96 -22.63 7.32
C ARG A 205 -0.68 -22.53 6.50
N ALA A 206 0.45 -22.39 7.24
CA ALA A 206 1.79 -22.35 6.70
C ALA A 206 1.97 -23.37 5.55
N ALA A 207 2.33 -22.87 4.38
CA ALA A 207 3.00 -23.64 3.35
C ALA A 207 4.51 -23.45 3.50
#